data_2ddc44cab8cf80c004cfc23ec9d4c88f
#
_entry.id   2ddc44cab8cf80c004cfc23ec9d4c88f
#
_cell.length_a   1.000
_cell.length_b   1.000
_cell.length_c   1.000
_cell.angle_alpha   90.00
_cell.angle_beta   90.00
_cell.angle_gamma   90.00
#
_symmetry.space_group_name_H-M   'P 1'
#
loop_
_entity.id
_entity.type
_entity.pdbx_description
1 polymer ?
#
loop_
_entity_poly.entity_id
_entity_poly.type
_entity_poly.pdbx_seq_one_letter_code
_entity_poly.pdbx_strand_id
1 'polypeptide(L)'
;MVQLTSDCFAFGGKLTRIDEALQAILESLAIKKETEQISLNRALNRFLAEDVIALENVPSDNNSAVDGYSIFFDDLNETGSTALPVIGKAAAGRPLNCIQKRGEAVRIFTGAVMPHGANSEDPDTVLMQEDIQLENEKVIIPPGIKRGSNRRLLGEDIVAGTRVLEAGMRLRPQDIGLAAATGKALLSVRKPLRVAVFSTGDEVTDPGEE
;
A
#
# COMPACT_ATOMS: atom_id res chain seq x y z
N MET A 1 -31.64 59.99 -13.18
CA MET A 1 -31.15 58.60 -13.12
C MET A 1 -31.60 58.03 -11.78
N VAL A 2 -32.55 57.19 -11.79
CA VAL A 2 -32.99 56.46 -10.61
C VAL A 2 -31.88 55.48 -10.36
N GLN A 3 -31.14 55.61 -9.29
CA GLN A 3 -30.36 54.51 -8.76
C GLN A 3 -31.34 53.48 -8.29
N LEU A 4 -31.42 52.49 -9.07
CA LEU A 4 -32.43 51.51 -9.08
C LEU A 4 -32.27 50.69 -7.87
N THR A 5 -32.44 50.68 -6.83
CA THR A 5 -32.34 49.81 -5.65
C THR A 5 -30.91 49.65 -5.19
N SER A 6 -30.70 49.53 -3.91
CA SER A 6 -29.41 49.17 -3.30
C SER A 6 -28.96 47.74 -3.65
N ASP A 7 -29.74 47.05 -4.46
CA ASP A 7 -29.44 45.69 -4.94
C ASP A 7 -29.13 45.72 -6.44
N CYS A 8 -27.86 45.71 -6.77
CA CYS A 8 -27.38 45.68 -8.16
C CYS A 8 -27.77 44.37 -8.90
N PHE A 9 -28.31 43.40 -8.24
CA PHE A 9 -28.78 42.12 -8.80
C PHE A 9 -30.31 42.04 -8.95
N ALA A 10 -31.05 43.06 -8.59
CA ALA A 10 -32.52 43.05 -8.64
C ALA A 10 -33.05 43.15 -10.06
N PHE A 11 -33.04 42.07 -10.79
CA PHE A 11 -33.79 41.93 -12.05
C PHE A 11 -35.28 41.59 -11.81
N GLY A 12 -35.84 41.90 -10.66
CA GLY A 12 -37.25 41.65 -10.36
C GLY A 12 -37.62 40.15 -10.25
N GLY A 13 -36.63 39.28 -10.32
CA GLY A 13 -36.82 37.83 -10.14
C GLY A 13 -36.79 37.41 -8.68
N LYS A 14 -37.38 36.29 -8.38
CA LYS A 14 -37.30 35.65 -7.05
C LYS A 14 -35.84 35.24 -6.78
N LEU A 15 -35.29 35.65 -5.64
CA LEU A 15 -33.97 35.22 -5.19
C LEU A 15 -33.93 33.72 -5.05
N THR A 16 -32.97 33.07 -5.65
CA THR A 16 -32.72 31.63 -5.52
C THR A 16 -31.92 31.37 -4.25
N ARG A 17 -32.35 30.41 -3.45
CA ARG A 17 -31.58 29.98 -2.28
C ARG A 17 -30.24 29.39 -2.73
N ILE A 18 -29.22 29.50 -1.87
CA ILE A 18 -27.87 29.04 -2.19
C ILE A 18 -27.80 27.51 -2.41
N ASP A 19 -28.59 26.74 -1.65
CA ASP A 19 -28.73 25.31 -1.79
C ASP A 19 -29.39 24.91 -3.13
N GLU A 20 -30.42 25.62 -3.54
CA GLU A 20 -31.09 25.44 -4.84
C GLU A 20 -30.14 25.78 -6.01
N ALA A 21 -29.37 26.88 -5.87
CA ALA A 21 -28.39 27.27 -6.88
C ALA A 21 -27.25 26.25 -7.01
N LEU A 22 -26.72 25.75 -5.88
CA LEU A 22 -25.71 24.71 -5.86
C LEU A 22 -26.22 23.42 -6.51
N GLN A 23 -27.45 23.01 -6.19
CA GLN A 23 -28.06 21.82 -6.79
C GLN A 23 -28.20 21.98 -8.30
N ALA A 24 -28.69 23.12 -8.79
CA ALA A 24 -28.81 23.38 -10.21
C ALA A 24 -27.46 23.36 -10.93
N ILE A 25 -26.38 23.89 -10.30
CA ILE A 25 -25.02 23.82 -10.83
C ILE A 25 -24.57 22.37 -10.91
N LEU A 26 -24.74 21.60 -9.84
CA LEU A 26 -24.34 20.17 -9.80
C LEU A 26 -25.05 19.35 -10.88
N GLU A 27 -26.35 19.59 -11.09
CA GLU A 27 -27.15 18.91 -12.12
C GLU A 27 -26.72 19.31 -13.55
N SER A 28 -26.20 20.52 -13.73
CA SER A 28 -25.70 20.99 -15.02
C SER A 28 -24.29 20.49 -15.34
N LEU A 29 -23.55 19.99 -14.36
CA LEU A 29 -22.19 19.52 -14.55
C LEU A 29 -22.17 18.15 -15.23
N ALA A 30 -21.58 18.08 -16.42
CA ALA A 30 -21.28 16.82 -17.08
C ALA A 30 -19.91 16.29 -16.60
N ILE A 31 -19.90 15.09 -16.02
CA ILE A 31 -18.65 14.44 -15.68
C ILE A 31 -17.86 14.14 -16.95
N LYS A 32 -16.67 14.74 -17.09
CA LYS A 32 -15.76 14.39 -18.19
C LYS A 32 -15.31 12.94 -18.05
N LYS A 33 -15.67 12.13 -19.02
CA LYS A 33 -15.36 10.68 -19.05
C LYS A 33 -13.97 10.37 -19.62
N GLU A 34 -13.24 11.37 -20.14
CA GLU A 34 -11.92 11.14 -20.72
C GLU A 34 -10.92 10.66 -19.69
N THR A 35 -10.23 9.60 -20.02
CA THR A 35 -9.22 8.94 -19.18
C THR A 35 -7.88 8.89 -19.89
N GLU A 36 -6.83 8.66 -19.11
CA GLU A 36 -5.49 8.35 -19.61
C GLU A 36 -4.79 7.40 -18.65
N GLN A 37 -3.85 6.60 -19.19
CA GLN A 37 -2.96 5.77 -18.40
C GLN A 37 -1.71 6.56 -18.05
N ILE A 38 -1.34 6.59 -16.77
CA ILE A 38 -0.14 7.27 -16.30
C ILE A 38 0.66 6.40 -15.36
N SER A 39 1.97 6.64 -15.30
CA SER A 39 2.84 6.00 -14.33
C SER A 39 2.60 6.56 -12.92
N LEU A 40 2.92 5.74 -11.92
CA LEU A 40 2.70 6.07 -10.50
C LEU A 40 3.36 7.41 -10.09
N ASN A 41 4.56 7.71 -10.58
CA ASN A 41 5.27 8.95 -10.28
C ASN A 41 4.59 10.23 -10.81
N ARG A 42 3.59 10.09 -11.71
CA ARG A 42 2.78 11.18 -12.25
C ARG A 42 1.36 11.20 -11.69
N ALA A 43 1.05 10.28 -10.77
CA ALA A 43 -0.31 10.04 -10.29
C ALA A 43 -0.74 10.97 -9.13
N LEU A 44 0.20 11.65 -8.49
CA LEU A 44 -0.12 12.54 -7.36
C LEU A 44 -1.17 13.59 -7.73
N ASN A 45 -2.20 13.71 -6.88
CA ASN A 45 -3.33 14.63 -7.06
C ASN A 45 -4.22 14.36 -8.30
N ARG A 46 -4.01 13.28 -9.02
CA ARG A 46 -4.92 12.85 -10.10
C ARG A 46 -6.14 12.13 -9.51
N PHE A 47 -7.21 12.06 -10.28
CA PHE A 47 -8.43 11.35 -9.90
C PHE A 47 -8.49 10.01 -10.61
N LEU A 48 -8.68 8.92 -9.85
CA LEU A 48 -8.85 7.58 -10.42
C LEU A 48 -10.08 7.52 -11.33
N ALA A 49 -9.91 6.90 -12.49
CA ALA A 49 -11.00 6.66 -13.42
C ALA A 49 -11.70 5.32 -13.19
N GLU A 50 -11.00 4.36 -12.60
CA GLU A 50 -11.46 3.01 -12.29
C GLU A 50 -10.89 2.52 -10.96
N ASP A 51 -11.49 1.48 -10.39
CA ASP A 51 -11.00 0.85 -9.17
C ASP A 51 -9.61 0.24 -9.39
N VAL A 52 -8.78 0.27 -8.36
CA VAL A 52 -7.49 -0.42 -8.35
C VAL A 52 -7.66 -1.76 -7.65
N ILE A 53 -7.44 -2.82 -8.42
CA ILE A 53 -7.46 -4.20 -7.92
C ILE A 53 -6.02 -4.66 -7.73
N ALA A 54 -5.71 -5.24 -6.58
CA ALA A 54 -4.40 -5.80 -6.28
C ALA A 54 -4.05 -6.90 -7.30
N LEU A 55 -2.87 -6.83 -7.92
CA LEU A 55 -2.37 -7.84 -8.85
C LEU A 55 -1.64 -8.95 -8.10
N GLU A 56 -1.05 -8.61 -6.96
CA GLU A 56 -0.21 -9.49 -6.16
C GLU A 56 -0.66 -9.47 -4.70
N ASN A 57 -0.31 -10.53 -3.98
CA ASN A 57 -0.47 -10.60 -2.54
C ASN A 57 0.53 -9.67 -1.83
N VAL A 58 0.18 -9.18 -0.66
CA VAL A 58 1.10 -8.44 0.22
C VAL A 58 1.07 -9.07 1.61
N PRO A 59 2.19 -9.63 2.07
CA PRO A 59 3.42 -9.89 1.35
C PRO A 59 3.24 -10.95 0.24
N SER A 60 4.15 -10.95 -0.76
CA SER A 60 4.11 -11.87 -1.90
C SER A 60 4.47 -13.32 -1.57
N ASP A 61 5.08 -13.54 -0.41
CA ASP A 61 5.53 -14.85 0.08
C ASP A 61 5.47 -14.89 1.60
N ASN A 62 5.46 -16.10 2.18
CA ASN A 62 5.72 -16.23 3.60
C ASN A 62 7.10 -15.68 3.91
N ASN A 63 7.22 -14.77 4.87
CA ASN A 63 8.49 -14.13 5.18
C ASN A 63 8.69 -13.95 6.69
N SER A 64 9.91 -13.60 7.09
CA SER A 64 10.24 -13.29 8.46
C SER A 64 9.84 -11.87 8.84
N ALA A 65 9.19 -11.71 9.98
CA ALA A 65 8.90 -10.42 10.58
C ALA A 65 10.10 -9.83 11.35
N VAL A 66 11.12 -10.62 11.65
CA VAL A 66 12.24 -10.26 12.52
C VAL A 66 13.57 -10.80 12.00
N ASP A 67 14.66 -10.30 12.53
CA ASP A 67 15.98 -10.90 12.37
C ASP A 67 16.12 -12.06 13.35
N GLY A 68 16.47 -13.25 12.82
CA GLY A 68 16.47 -14.43 13.67
C GLY A 68 16.88 -15.72 12.96
N TYR A 69 16.19 -16.81 13.29
CA TYR A 69 16.47 -18.13 12.74
C TYR A 69 15.17 -18.86 12.39
N SER A 70 15.05 -19.30 11.14
CA SER A 70 13.96 -20.15 10.68
C SER A 70 14.19 -21.58 11.13
N ILE A 71 13.14 -22.21 11.66
CA ILE A 71 13.14 -23.58 12.13
C ILE A 71 11.80 -24.27 11.84
N PHE A 72 11.79 -25.58 11.94
CA PHE A 72 10.56 -26.35 12.08
C PHE A 72 10.18 -26.40 13.56
N PHE A 73 8.97 -25.98 13.91
CA PHE A 73 8.50 -26.00 15.31
C PHE A 73 8.58 -27.39 15.96
N ASP A 74 8.26 -28.42 15.19
CA ASP A 74 8.26 -29.81 15.69
C ASP A 74 9.65 -30.39 15.99
N ASP A 75 10.71 -29.64 15.70
CA ASP A 75 12.08 -29.99 16.11
C ASP A 75 12.41 -29.51 17.53
N LEU A 76 11.53 -28.68 18.14
CA LEU A 76 11.75 -28.14 19.46
C LEU A 76 11.39 -29.17 20.57
N ASN A 77 12.21 -29.18 21.61
CA ASN A 77 11.90 -29.90 22.84
C ASN A 77 10.93 -29.10 23.70
N GLU A 78 9.85 -29.70 24.14
CA GLU A 78 8.83 -29.03 24.94
C GLU A 78 9.31 -28.57 26.32
N THR A 79 10.25 -29.31 26.92
CA THR A 79 10.67 -29.13 28.33
C THR A 79 12.13 -28.71 28.48
N GLY A 80 12.93 -28.83 27.45
CA GLY A 80 14.37 -28.56 27.47
C GLY A 80 14.83 -27.69 26.30
N SER A 81 16.07 -27.20 26.35
CA SER A 81 16.66 -26.50 25.26
C SER A 81 16.92 -27.40 24.05
N THR A 82 16.77 -26.88 22.86
CA THR A 82 17.06 -27.54 21.57
C THR A 82 18.28 -26.90 20.94
N ALA A 83 19.20 -27.71 20.43
CA ALA A 83 20.40 -27.23 19.73
C ALA A 83 20.33 -27.63 18.25
N LEU A 84 20.24 -26.65 17.34
CA LEU A 84 20.15 -26.89 15.89
C LEU A 84 21.36 -26.27 15.16
N PRO A 85 22.01 -27.00 14.22
CA PRO A 85 23.06 -26.44 13.38
C PRO A 85 22.52 -25.40 12.41
N VAL A 86 23.27 -24.31 12.21
CA VAL A 86 22.95 -23.27 11.24
C VAL A 86 23.55 -23.63 9.90
N ILE A 87 22.71 -23.92 8.90
CA ILE A 87 23.16 -24.42 7.59
C ILE A 87 23.31 -23.34 6.52
N GLY A 88 22.83 -22.14 6.78
CA GLY A 88 22.84 -21.08 5.77
C GLY A 88 22.16 -19.80 6.24
N LYS A 89 21.95 -18.92 5.26
CA LYS A 89 21.42 -17.57 5.49
C LYS A 89 20.44 -17.17 4.39
N ALA A 90 19.29 -16.62 4.78
CA ALA A 90 18.31 -15.99 3.90
C ALA A 90 18.18 -14.49 4.25
N ALA A 91 18.15 -13.64 3.23
CA ALA A 91 17.94 -12.20 3.38
C ALA A 91 16.93 -11.70 2.34
N ALA A 92 16.34 -10.52 2.55
CA ALA A 92 15.43 -9.91 1.59
C ALA A 92 16.12 -9.80 0.21
N GLY A 93 15.44 -10.30 -0.84
CA GLY A 93 15.99 -10.39 -2.20
C GLY A 93 17.08 -11.45 -2.41
N ARG A 94 17.44 -12.20 -1.36
CA ARG A 94 18.45 -13.28 -1.42
C ARG A 94 17.97 -14.49 -0.62
N PRO A 95 17.01 -15.28 -1.15
CA PRO A 95 16.49 -16.46 -0.48
C PRO A 95 17.59 -17.52 -0.30
N LEU A 96 17.34 -18.48 0.59
CA LEU A 96 18.21 -19.66 0.73
C LEU A 96 18.17 -20.48 -0.58
N ASN A 97 19.33 -20.85 -1.09
CA ASN A 97 19.46 -21.57 -2.37
C ASN A 97 19.35 -23.11 -2.22
N CYS A 98 19.07 -23.61 -1.02
CA CYS A 98 18.91 -25.05 -0.75
C CYS A 98 17.67 -25.29 0.11
N ILE A 99 17.30 -26.56 0.24
CA ILE A 99 16.22 -27.01 1.11
C ILE A 99 16.70 -27.03 2.56
N GLN A 100 15.93 -26.46 3.47
CA GLN A 100 16.10 -26.61 4.92
C GLN A 100 15.49 -27.95 5.34
N LYS A 101 16.28 -28.80 6.00
CA LYS A 101 15.79 -30.08 6.50
C LYS A 101 15.36 -29.97 7.96
N ARG A 102 14.57 -30.95 8.41
CA ARG A 102 14.28 -31.11 9.84
C ARG A 102 15.58 -31.26 10.63
N GLY A 103 15.61 -30.67 11.83
CA GLY A 103 16.80 -30.63 12.67
C GLY A 103 17.84 -29.59 12.28
N GLU A 104 17.53 -28.66 11.36
CA GLU A 104 18.41 -27.59 10.90
C GLU A 104 17.79 -26.22 11.18
N ALA A 105 18.64 -25.20 11.37
CA ALA A 105 18.23 -23.79 11.45
C ALA A 105 18.86 -22.99 10.30
N VAL A 106 18.14 -21.96 9.84
CA VAL A 106 18.65 -21.02 8.83
C VAL A 106 18.64 -19.62 9.41
N ARG A 107 19.75 -18.91 9.37
CA ARG A 107 19.79 -17.49 9.71
C ARG A 107 18.88 -16.73 8.75
N ILE A 108 17.88 -16.01 9.27
CA ILE A 108 16.91 -15.28 8.45
C ILE A 108 16.85 -13.83 8.92
N PHE A 109 16.63 -12.91 7.96
CA PHE A 109 16.48 -11.49 8.24
C PHE A 109 15.08 -11.00 7.91
N THR A 110 14.66 -9.92 8.55
CA THR A 110 13.38 -9.26 8.32
C THR A 110 13.08 -9.09 6.83
N GLY A 111 11.89 -9.50 6.41
CA GLY A 111 11.46 -9.45 5.00
C GLY A 111 12.05 -10.54 4.09
N ALA A 112 12.94 -11.40 4.60
CA ALA A 112 13.43 -12.53 3.82
C ALA A 112 12.34 -13.60 3.69
N VAL A 113 12.24 -14.18 2.50
CA VAL A 113 11.34 -15.31 2.22
C VAL A 113 11.73 -16.50 3.09
N MET A 114 10.73 -17.17 3.68
CA MET A 114 10.94 -18.39 4.45
C MET A 114 11.59 -19.47 3.58
N PRO A 115 12.58 -20.20 4.09
CA PRO A 115 13.16 -21.33 3.36
C PRO A 115 12.12 -22.37 2.99
N HIS A 116 12.36 -23.10 1.91
CA HIS A 116 11.57 -24.27 1.55
C HIS A 116 12.12 -25.51 2.25
N GLY A 117 11.24 -26.37 2.70
CA GLY A 117 11.56 -27.66 3.26
C GLY A 117 11.44 -28.81 2.25
N ALA A 118 11.70 -30.01 2.70
CA ALA A 118 11.53 -31.22 1.91
C ALA A 118 10.06 -31.68 1.91
N ASN A 119 9.63 -32.33 0.82
CA ASN A 119 8.31 -32.99 0.73
C ASN A 119 7.12 -32.05 1.01
N SER A 120 7.22 -30.77 0.69
CA SER A 120 6.19 -29.74 0.95
C SER A 120 5.95 -29.47 2.46
N GLU A 121 6.85 -29.85 3.33
CA GLU A 121 6.90 -29.45 4.72
C GLU A 121 7.89 -28.30 4.86
N ASP A 122 7.40 -27.07 4.90
CA ASP A 122 8.22 -25.87 5.07
C ASP A 122 8.43 -25.54 6.55
N PRO A 123 9.58 -24.92 6.91
CA PRO A 123 9.77 -24.37 8.25
C PRO A 123 8.68 -23.34 8.53
N ASP A 124 8.17 -23.37 9.75
CA ASP A 124 6.95 -22.64 10.10
C ASP A 124 7.14 -21.59 11.21
N THR A 125 8.32 -21.50 11.80
CA THR A 125 8.59 -20.66 12.96
C THR A 125 9.91 -19.89 12.81
N VAL A 126 9.92 -18.64 13.22
CA VAL A 126 11.13 -17.81 13.30
C VAL A 126 11.39 -17.42 14.75
N LEU A 127 12.61 -17.68 15.17
CA LEU A 127 13.12 -17.29 16.50
C LEU A 127 13.79 -15.92 16.40
N MET A 128 13.50 -15.03 17.33
CA MET A 128 14.24 -13.76 17.42
C MET A 128 15.69 -14.04 17.83
N GLN A 129 16.64 -13.32 17.23
CA GLN A 129 18.05 -13.48 17.56
C GLN A 129 18.37 -13.11 19.00
N GLU A 130 17.59 -12.25 19.62
CA GLU A 130 17.72 -11.78 21.00
C GLU A 130 17.32 -12.85 22.03
N ASP A 131 16.50 -13.82 21.64
CA ASP A 131 15.94 -14.84 22.52
C ASP A 131 16.75 -16.14 22.52
N ILE A 132 17.83 -16.21 21.74
CA ILE A 132 18.62 -17.43 21.55
C ILE A 132 20.11 -17.19 21.82
N GLN A 133 20.83 -18.26 22.05
CA GLN A 133 22.30 -18.24 22.13
C GLN A 133 22.90 -18.97 20.93
N LEU A 134 24.05 -18.49 20.44
CA LEU A 134 24.79 -19.15 19.39
C LEU A 134 26.06 -19.76 19.97
N GLU A 135 26.19 -21.09 19.90
CA GLU A 135 27.33 -21.83 20.38
C GLU A 135 27.83 -22.82 19.32
N ASN A 136 29.10 -22.76 18.94
CA ASN A 136 29.72 -23.68 17.99
C ASN A 136 28.88 -23.90 16.71
N GLU A 137 28.41 -22.80 16.08
CA GLU A 137 27.56 -22.79 14.87
C GLU A 137 26.18 -23.45 15.08
N LYS A 138 25.74 -23.63 16.32
CA LYS A 138 24.40 -24.09 16.66
C LYS A 138 23.63 -23.01 17.39
N VAL A 139 22.37 -22.90 17.09
CA VAL A 139 21.43 -22.08 17.88
C VAL A 139 20.93 -22.92 19.05
N ILE A 140 21.03 -22.36 20.25
CA ILE A 140 20.50 -22.94 21.48
C ILE A 140 19.17 -22.24 21.78
N ILE A 141 18.09 -23.00 21.69
CA ILE A 141 16.72 -22.52 21.71
C ILE A 141 16.08 -22.91 23.05
N PRO A 142 15.63 -21.97 23.87
CA PRO A 142 14.91 -22.29 25.11
C PRO A 142 13.50 -22.85 24.79
N PRO A 143 12.89 -23.56 25.72
CA PRO A 143 11.51 -24.02 25.58
C PRO A 143 10.54 -22.82 25.68
N GLY A 144 9.28 -23.02 25.23
CA GLY A 144 8.20 -22.05 25.36
C GLY A 144 7.94 -21.20 24.11
N ILE A 145 8.62 -21.47 23.02
CA ILE A 145 8.36 -20.86 21.71
C ILE A 145 6.98 -21.31 21.21
N LYS A 146 6.27 -20.44 20.52
CA LYS A 146 4.97 -20.77 19.92
C LYS A 146 5.14 -21.07 18.43
N ARG A 147 4.41 -22.08 17.95
CA ARG A 147 4.36 -22.40 16.51
C ARG A 147 3.92 -21.17 15.70
N GLY A 148 4.58 -20.90 14.59
CA GLY A 148 4.27 -19.81 13.67
C GLY A 148 4.73 -18.43 14.15
N SER A 149 5.47 -18.34 15.29
CA SER A 149 5.99 -17.06 15.79
C SER A 149 6.83 -16.35 14.72
N ASN A 150 6.66 -15.03 14.64
CA ASN A 150 7.46 -14.12 13.83
C ASN A 150 7.49 -14.45 12.32
N ARG A 151 6.55 -15.26 11.83
CA ARG A 151 6.34 -15.52 10.42
C ARG A 151 5.15 -14.72 9.93
N ARG A 152 5.32 -13.96 8.87
CA ARG A 152 4.22 -13.33 8.13
C ARG A 152 3.76 -14.24 7.01
N LEU A 153 2.46 -14.34 6.84
CA LEU A 153 1.88 -15.22 5.83
C LEU A 153 1.70 -14.49 4.49
N LEU A 154 1.84 -15.25 3.40
CA LEU A 154 1.46 -14.81 2.06
C LEU A 154 0.07 -14.17 2.08
N GLY A 155 -0.04 -12.93 1.59
CA GLY A 155 -1.31 -12.23 1.50
C GLY A 155 -1.93 -11.80 2.84
N GLU A 156 -1.15 -11.80 3.93
CA GLU A 156 -1.64 -11.43 5.27
C GLU A 156 -2.24 -10.03 5.33
N ASP A 157 -1.68 -9.07 4.60
CA ASP A 157 -2.19 -7.70 4.54
C ASP A 157 -3.21 -7.54 3.39
N ILE A 158 -2.88 -8.03 2.19
CA ILE A 158 -3.70 -7.87 0.99
C ILE A 158 -3.62 -9.14 0.14
N VAL A 159 -4.77 -9.67 -0.22
CA VAL A 159 -4.89 -10.80 -1.15
C VAL A 159 -5.05 -10.26 -2.57
N ALA A 160 -4.38 -10.88 -3.54
CA ALA A 160 -4.54 -10.58 -4.96
C ALA A 160 -6.03 -10.67 -5.37
N GLY A 161 -6.49 -9.73 -6.20
CA GLY A 161 -7.91 -9.61 -6.56
C GLY A 161 -8.72 -8.69 -5.63
N THR A 162 -8.19 -8.27 -4.49
CA THR A 162 -8.85 -7.31 -3.59
C THR A 162 -8.85 -5.91 -4.20
N ARG A 163 -9.98 -5.20 -4.10
CA ARG A 163 -10.06 -3.78 -4.42
C ARG A 163 -9.38 -2.96 -3.33
N VAL A 164 -8.33 -2.23 -3.69
CA VAL A 164 -7.52 -1.44 -2.74
C VAL A 164 -7.78 0.08 -2.83
N LEU A 165 -8.21 0.59 -3.99
CA LEU A 165 -8.61 1.99 -4.15
C LEU A 165 -9.87 2.06 -5.03
N GLU A 166 -10.71 3.07 -4.79
CA GLU A 166 -11.97 3.28 -5.51
C GLU A 166 -11.84 4.32 -6.63
N ALA A 167 -12.58 4.11 -7.71
CA ALA A 167 -12.76 5.12 -8.76
C ALA A 167 -13.30 6.44 -8.18
N GLY A 168 -12.83 7.56 -8.72
CA GLY A 168 -13.21 8.90 -8.25
C GLY A 168 -12.34 9.44 -7.11
N MET A 169 -11.54 8.63 -6.46
CA MET A 169 -10.61 9.10 -5.43
C MET A 169 -9.54 10.03 -6.02
N ARG A 170 -9.19 11.10 -5.28
CA ARG A 170 -8.00 11.90 -5.55
C ARG A 170 -6.80 11.23 -4.90
N LEU A 171 -5.81 10.87 -5.70
CA LEU A 171 -4.64 10.12 -5.28
C LEU A 171 -3.70 10.94 -4.39
N ARG A 172 -3.41 10.41 -3.22
CA ARG A 172 -2.45 10.90 -2.24
C ARG A 172 -1.17 10.05 -2.29
N PRO A 173 -0.06 10.48 -1.67
CA PRO A 173 1.19 9.70 -1.66
C PRO A 173 1.00 8.25 -1.16
N GLN A 174 0.24 8.03 -0.08
CA GLN A 174 -0.02 6.71 0.47
C GLN A 174 -0.84 5.81 -0.48
N ASP A 175 -1.76 6.39 -1.25
CA ASP A 175 -2.57 5.65 -2.22
C ASP A 175 -1.69 5.17 -3.39
N ILE A 176 -0.72 5.99 -3.80
CA ILE A 176 0.28 5.62 -4.81
C ILE A 176 1.20 4.52 -4.29
N GLY A 177 1.64 4.61 -3.02
CA GLY A 177 2.41 3.56 -2.35
C GLY A 177 1.65 2.24 -2.29
N LEU A 178 0.36 2.28 -1.94
CA LEU A 178 -0.51 1.11 -1.91
C LEU A 178 -0.67 0.47 -3.29
N ALA A 179 -0.91 1.28 -4.33
CA ALA A 179 -0.97 0.79 -5.70
C ALA A 179 0.34 0.12 -6.15
N ALA A 180 1.48 0.71 -5.79
CA ALA A 180 2.81 0.14 -6.07
C ALA A 180 3.02 -1.20 -5.35
N ALA A 181 2.70 -1.27 -4.05
CA ALA A 181 2.84 -2.47 -3.24
C ALA A 181 1.99 -3.65 -3.75
N THR A 182 0.89 -3.36 -4.44
CA THR A 182 -0.02 -4.36 -5.04
C THR A 182 0.27 -4.65 -6.51
N GLY A 183 1.47 -4.29 -7.02
CA GLY A 183 1.95 -4.65 -8.36
C GLY A 183 1.51 -3.73 -9.50
N LYS A 184 0.86 -2.59 -9.22
CA LYS A 184 0.47 -1.64 -10.27
C LYS A 184 1.65 -0.78 -10.71
N ALA A 185 1.91 -0.71 -12.00
CA ALA A 185 2.88 0.21 -12.61
C ALA A 185 2.20 1.44 -13.23
N LEU A 186 0.97 1.28 -13.69
CA LEU A 186 0.16 2.30 -14.35
C LEU A 186 -1.21 2.40 -13.67
N LEU A 187 -1.77 3.60 -13.66
CA LEU A 187 -3.12 3.88 -13.19
C LEU A 187 -3.93 4.57 -14.26
N SER A 188 -5.21 4.18 -14.38
CA SER A 188 -6.20 4.86 -15.17
C SER A 188 -6.73 6.06 -14.39
N VAL A 189 -6.54 7.25 -14.92
CA VAL A 189 -6.95 8.50 -14.24
C VAL A 189 -7.77 9.39 -15.17
N ARG A 190 -8.56 10.28 -14.59
CA ARG A 190 -9.28 11.30 -15.34
C ARG A 190 -8.28 12.29 -15.93
N LYS A 191 -8.49 12.70 -17.20
CA LYS A 191 -7.69 13.79 -17.79
C LYS A 191 -7.96 15.10 -17.05
N PRO A 192 -6.95 15.99 -16.91
CA PRO A 192 -7.13 17.29 -16.31
C PRO A 192 -8.18 18.12 -17.07
N LEU A 193 -8.97 18.90 -16.34
CA LEU A 193 -9.84 19.89 -16.94
C LEU A 193 -8.98 21.02 -17.50
N ARG A 194 -9.36 21.48 -18.69
CA ARG A 194 -8.83 22.73 -19.25
C ARG A 194 -9.81 23.83 -18.89
N VAL A 195 -9.37 24.79 -18.09
CA VAL A 195 -10.16 25.92 -17.62
C VAL A 195 -9.58 27.18 -18.21
N ALA A 196 -10.41 27.95 -18.89
CA ALA A 196 -10.06 29.32 -19.28
C ALA A 196 -10.60 30.26 -18.21
N VAL A 197 -9.78 31.18 -17.76
CA VAL A 197 -10.16 32.27 -16.84
C VAL A 197 -9.87 33.57 -17.54
N PHE A 198 -10.82 34.45 -17.46
CA PHE A 198 -10.65 35.82 -17.98
C PHE A 198 -11.34 36.81 -17.04
N SER A 199 -10.79 37.99 -16.97
CA SER A 199 -11.38 39.16 -16.28
C SER A 199 -11.95 40.13 -17.30
N THR A 200 -13.04 40.78 -16.96
CA THR A 200 -13.68 41.79 -17.79
C THR A 200 -14.06 42.98 -16.94
N GLY A 201 -13.95 44.17 -17.50
CA GLY A 201 -14.27 45.42 -16.84
C GLY A 201 -13.24 46.51 -17.22
N ASP A 202 -13.70 47.73 -17.46
CA ASP A 202 -12.82 48.85 -17.78
C ASP A 202 -11.92 49.25 -16.60
N GLU A 203 -12.25 48.80 -15.41
CA GLU A 203 -11.51 49.00 -14.17
C GLU A 203 -10.42 47.95 -13.93
N VAL A 204 -10.33 46.89 -14.77
CA VAL A 204 -9.37 45.84 -14.61
C VAL A 204 -8.06 46.20 -15.27
N THR A 205 -7.01 46.35 -14.49
CA THR A 205 -5.65 46.65 -14.96
C THR A 205 -4.72 45.49 -14.68
N ASP A 206 -3.65 45.33 -15.44
CA ASP A 206 -2.62 44.33 -15.17
C ASP A 206 -1.87 44.66 -13.87
N PRO A 207 -1.41 43.60 -13.12
CA PRO A 207 -0.65 43.84 -11.90
C PRO A 207 0.62 44.67 -12.16
N GLY A 208 0.72 45.85 -11.49
CA GLY A 208 1.84 46.77 -11.64
C GLY A 208 1.58 47.96 -12.60
N GLU A 209 0.40 48.03 -13.19
CA GLU A 209 -0.08 49.23 -13.87
C GLU A 209 -0.90 50.11 -12.90
N GLU A 210 -0.73 51.46 -12.97
CA GLU A 210 -1.50 52.43 -12.19
C GLU A 210 -2.83 52.79 -12.88
#